data_e5bd7749e2594d96418f281c61138a92
#
_entry.id   e5bd7749e2594d96418f281c61138a92
#
_cell.length_a   1.000
_cell.length_b   1.000
_cell.length_c   1.000
_cell.angle_alpha   90.00
_cell.angle_beta   90.00
_cell.angle_gamma   90.00
#
_symmetry.space_group_name_H-M   'P 1'
#
loop_
_entity.id
_entity.type
_entity.pdbx_description
1 polymer ?
#
loop_
_entity_poly.entity_id
_entity_poly.type
_entity_poly.pdbx_seq_one_letter_code
_entity_poly.pdbx_strand_id
1 'polypeptide(L)'
;MKKTIKKAPKKQLKAKKPVAKKVAPKKVVKVAAPKSSVITLTGVPMVVDKTTPAMVIQWPRTIVHHHTYGLLSPFFEGLKKGKLMATKCATKGCEQGFWLPPRADCPDCRERMKWVELKNPVIGEIFTFTHVEYPGTGIEISYPYYQIDVKIPGACTTMKGYLTRGTAEIGMKVKACFRTKGTTNTILDLYWEPA
;
A
#
# COMPACT_ATOMS: atom_id res chain seq x y z
N MET A 1 70.49 5.93 18.84
CA MET A 1 70.02 4.78 18.04
C MET A 1 68.89 5.26 17.09
N LYS A 2 69.24 5.45 15.80
CA LYS A 2 68.24 5.91 14.80
C LYS A 2 67.58 4.68 14.12
N LYS A 3 66.26 4.49 14.28
CA LYS A 3 65.55 3.43 13.59
C LYS A 3 65.09 3.91 12.20
N THR A 4 65.62 3.26 11.19
CA THR A 4 65.35 3.50 9.77
C THR A 4 64.02 2.81 9.41
N ILE A 5 63.03 3.57 8.98
CA ILE A 5 61.73 3.04 8.53
C ILE A 5 61.86 2.67 7.04
N LYS A 6 61.76 1.38 6.72
CA LYS A 6 61.73 0.86 5.34
C LYS A 6 60.35 1.13 4.73
N LYS A 7 60.29 1.91 3.62
CA LYS A 7 59.09 2.12 2.80
C LYS A 7 58.77 0.85 2.00
N ALA A 8 57.51 0.38 2.10
CA ALA A 8 56.98 -0.71 1.29
C ALA A 8 56.71 -0.26 -0.17
N PRO A 9 56.83 -1.16 -1.17
CA PRO A 9 56.66 -0.80 -2.59
C PRO A 9 55.16 -0.63 -2.93
N LYS A 10 54.85 0.47 -3.62
CA LYS A 10 53.50 0.74 -4.19
C LYS A 10 53.24 -0.21 -5.35
N LYS A 11 52.29 -1.14 -5.21
CA LYS A 11 51.69 -1.91 -6.31
C LYS A 11 50.86 -0.99 -7.19
N GLN A 12 51.31 -0.76 -8.43
CA GLN A 12 50.49 -0.09 -9.46
C GLN A 12 49.37 -1.01 -9.90
N LEU A 13 48.13 -0.61 -9.64
CA LEU A 13 46.92 -1.24 -10.19
C LEU A 13 46.78 -0.82 -11.67
N LYS A 14 47.00 -1.76 -12.58
CA LYS A 14 46.70 -1.57 -14.01
C LYS A 14 45.16 -1.43 -14.19
N ALA A 15 44.71 -0.26 -14.59
CA ALA A 15 43.33 0.02 -14.95
C ALA A 15 42.96 -0.84 -16.18
N LYS A 16 41.97 -1.74 -16.00
CA LYS A 16 41.35 -2.47 -17.11
C LYS A 16 40.44 -1.51 -17.89
N LYS A 17 40.70 -1.35 -19.20
CA LYS A 17 39.83 -0.60 -20.11
C LYS A 17 38.44 -1.20 -20.14
N PRO A 18 37.37 -0.38 -20.10
CA PRO A 18 36.00 -0.89 -20.22
C PRO A 18 35.75 -1.45 -21.63
N VAL A 19 35.38 -2.70 -21.71
CA VAL A 19 34.91 -3.35 -22.95
C VAL A 19 33.55 -2.81 -23.27
N ALA A 20 33.41 -1.99 -24.29
CA ALA A 20 32.13 -1.51 -24.80
C ALA A 20 31.38 -2.68 -25.42
N LYS A 21 30.34 -3.18 -24.74
CA LYS A 21 29.37 -4.13 -25.29
C LYS A 21 28.56 -3.40 -26.35
N LYS A 22 28.71 -3.80 -27.63
CA LYS A 22 27.84 -3.37 -28.72
C LYS A 22 26.42 -3.82 -28.41
N VAL A 23 25.57 -2.86 -28.05
CA VAL A 23 24.11 -3.09 -27.92
C VAL A 23 23.54 -3.19 -29.33
N ALA A 24 22.99 -4.35 -29.67
CA ALA A 24 22.28 -4.56 -30.92
C ALA A 24 21.09 -3.62 -31.01
N PRO A 25 20.76 -3.03 -32.19
CA PRO A 25 19.63 -2.13 -32.32
C PRO A 25 18.32 -2.88 -32.06
N LYS A 26 17.57 -2.46 -31.05
CA LYS A 26 16.22 -2.97 -30.79
C LYS A 26 15.35 -2.64 -32.01
N LYS A 27 14.73 -3.68 -32.62
CA LYS A 27 13.72 -3.51 -33.66
C LYS A 27 12.67 -2.52 -33.17
N VAL A 28 12.58 -1.39 -33.82
CA VAL A 28 11.52 -0.40 -33.62
C VAL A 28 10.23 -1.06 -34.12
N VAL A 29 9.38 -1.48 -33.17
CA VAL A 29 8.01 -1.91 -33.51
C VAL A 29 7.30 -0.67 -34.00
N LYS A 30 7.01 -0.61 -35.31
CA LYS A 30 6.15 0.43 -35.88
C LYS A 30 4.75 0.24 -35.28
N VAL A 31 4.42 1.01 -34.24
CA VAL A 31 3.04 1.16 -33.77
C VAL A 31 2.27 1.80 -34.91
N ALA A 32 1.29 1.06 -35.46
CA ALA A 32 0.41 1.59 -36.49
C ALA A 32 -0.28 2.83 -35.91
N ALA A 33 -0.22 3.94 -36.65
CA ALA A 33 -0.93 5.15 -36.27
C ALA A 33 -2.42 4.82 -36.09
N PRO A 34 -3.07 5.30 -35.01
CA PRO A 34 -4.49 5.10 -34.82
C PRO A 34 -5.23 5.67 -36.04
N LYS A 35 -6.08 4.81 -36.65
CA LYS A 35 -6.99 5.27 -37.71
C LYS A 35 -7.72 6.49 -37.17
N SER A 36 -7.76 7.59 -37.94
CA SER A 36 -8.32 8.87 -37.53
C SER A 36 -9.69 8.66 -36.88
N SER A 37 -9.73 8.75 -35.55
CA SER A 37 -11.00 8.85 -34.84
C SER A 37 -11.59 10.23 -35.19
N VAL A 38 -12.82 10.23 -35.65
CA VAL A 38 -13.58 11.48 -35.80
C VAL A 38 -13.58 12.16 -34.43
N ILE A 39 -12.89 13.27 -34.30
CA ILE A 39 -12.88 14.07 -33.08
C ILE A 39 -14.24 14.70 -32.94
N THR A 40 -15.09 14.17 -32.08
CA THR A 40 -16.35 14.82 -31.73
C THR A 40 -16.04 15.89 -30.67
N LEU A 41 -16.14 17.17 -31.06
CA LEU A 41 -15.99 18.26 -30.12
C LEU A 41 -17.27 18.39 -29.30
N THR A 42 -17.15 18.07 -28.01
CA THR A 42 -18.24 18.31 -27.06
C THR A 42 -18.00 19.67 -26.42
N GLY A 43 -19.00 20.56 -26.52
CA GLY A 43 -18.92 21.88 -25.90
C GLY A 43 -18.80 21.78 -24.37
N VAL A 44 -18.15 22.73 -23.77
CA VAL A 44 -18.07 22.87 -22.31
C VAL A 44 -19.35 23.56 -21.81
N PRO A 45 -20.07 23.03 -20.81
CA PRO A 45 -21.24 23.68 -20.26
C PRO A 45 -20.93 25.08 -19.74
N MET A 46 -21.75 26.05 -20.09
CA MET A 46 -21.69 27.42 -19.56
C MET A 46 -22.62 27.51 -18.35
N VAL A 47 -22.09 28.02 -17.26
CA VAL A 47 -22.88 28.31 -16.04
C VAL A 47 -23.08 29.82 -15.97
N VAL A 48 -24.32 30.26 -15.80
CA VAL A 48 -24.64 31.65 -15.58
C VAL A 48 -24.50 31.96 -14.10
N ASP A 49 -23.49 32.74 -13.76
CA ASP A 49 -23.34 33.29 -12.42
C ASP A 49 -24.10 34.62 -12.35
N LYS A 50 -25.11 34.71 -11.46
CA LYS A 50 -25.91 35.93 -11.25
C LYS A 50 -25.15 37.01 -10.48
N THR A 51 -24.07 36.68 -9.81
CA THR A 51 -23.31 37.59 -8.95
C THR A 51 -22.15 38.26 -9.71
N THR A 52 -21.68 37.67 -10.78
CA THR A 52 -20.56 38.15 -11.57
C THR A 52 -20.97 38.30 -13.03
N PRO A 53 -20.75 39.48 -13.68
CA PRO A 53 -21.13 39.68 -15.07
C PRO A 53 -20.22 38.93 -16.09
N ALA A 54 -19.30 38.16 -15.61
CA ALA A 54 -18.37 37.36 -16.42
C ALA A 54 -19.01 36.05 -16.88
N MET A 55 -18.65 35.61 -18.10
CA MET A 55 -18.98 34.28 -18.59
C MET A 55 -18.19 33.23 -17.81
N VAL A 56 -18.91 32.30 -17.19
CA VAL A 56 -18.31 31.18 -16.43
C VAL A 56 -18.54 29.89 -17.20
N ILE A 57 -17.47 29.12 -17.40
CA ILE A 57 -17.54 27.78 -17.97
C ILE A 57 -17.24 26.74 -16.90
N GLN A 58 -17.96 25.63 -16.95
CA GLN A 58 -17.72 24.49 -16.08
C GLN A 58 -16.78 23.50 -16.81
N TRP A 59 -15.53 23.43 -16.37
CA TRP A 59 -14.54 22.54 -16.95
C TRP A 59 -14.18 21.40 -16.00
N PRO A 60 -14.83 20.21 -16.11
CA PRO A 60 -14.49 19.08 -15.28
C PRO A 60 -13.07 18.57 -15.61
N ARG A 61 -12.28 18.29 -14.58
CA ARG A 61 -10.94 17.70 -14.72
C ARG A 61 -10.87 16.39 -13.94
N THR A 62 -10.37 15.36 -14.60
CA THR A 62 -10.07 14.08 -13.96
C THR A 62 -8.57 13.95 -13.81
N ILE A 63 -8.10 13.69 -12.59
CA ILE A 63 -6.69 13.48 -12.28
C ILE A 63 -6.51 12.00 -11.94
N VAL A 64 -5.64 11.32 -12.66
CA VAL A 64 -5.24 9.94 -12.36
C VAL A 64 -3.96 9.98 -11.54
N HIS A 65 -4.03 9.46 -10.32
CA HIS A 65 -2.89 9.35 -9.44
C HIS A 65 -2.30 7.93 -9.51
N HIS A 66 -0.97 7.85 -9.62
CA HIS A 66 -0.24 6.61 -9.50
C HIS A 66 0.37 6.54 -8.10
N HIS A 67 -0.05 5.53 -7.34
CA HIS A 67 0.46 5.28 -6.00
C HIS A 67 1.25 3.98 -5.96
N THR A 68 2.30 3.94 -5.15
CA THR A 68 3.04 2.72 -4.87
C THR A 68 2.89 2.34 -3.41
N TYR A 69 2.72 1.07 -3.12
CA TYR A 69 2.78 0.55 -1.75
C TYR A 69 4.23 0.36 -1.27
N GLY A 70 5.21 0.46 -2.17
CA GLY A 70 6.63 0.38 -1.85
C GLY A 70 6.98 -0.85 -1.03
N LEU A 71 7.62 -0.63 0.11
CA LEU A 71 8.05 -1.69 1.02
C LEU A 71 6.88 -2.43 1.70
N LEU A 72 5.65 -1.91 1.62
CA LEU A 72 4.46 -2.56 2.16
C LEU A 72 3.73 -3.44 1.13
N SER A 73 4.23 -3.54 -0.10
CA SER A 73 3.65 -4.38 -1.15
C SER A 73 3.39 -5.83 -0.73
N PRO A 74 4.26 -6.51 0.05
CA PRO A 74 4.00 -7.88 0.49
C PRO A 74 2.73 -8.05 1.33
N PHE A 75 2.28 -7.01 2.04
CA PHE A 75 1.00 -7.04 2.76
C PHE A 75 -0.17 -7.19 1.78
N PHE A 76 -0.26 -6.32 0.78
CA PHE A 76 -1.34 -6.33 -0.21
C PHE A 76 -1.31 -7.57 -1.11
N GLU A 77 -0.12 -8.05 -1.46
CA GLU A 77 0.05 -9.33 -2.16
C GLU A 77 -0.40 -10.52 -1.31
N GLY A 78 -0.17 -10.45 0.01
CA GLY A 78 -0.66 -11.42 0.98
C GLY A 78 -2.17 -11.48 0.99
N LEU A 79 -2.87 -10.34 1.06
CA LEU A 79 -4.33 -10.28 1.06
C LEU A 79 -4.94 -11.00 -0.15
N LYS A 80 -4.38 -10.80 -1.34
CA LYS A 80 -4.82 -11.51 -2.57
C LYS A 80 -4.69 -13.04 -2.46
N LYS A 81 -3.75 -13.51 -1.66
CA LYS A 81 -3.48 -14.95 -1.43
C LYS A 81 -4.20 -15.49 -0.19
N GLY A 82 -5.06 -14.70 0.44
CA GLY A 82 -5.74 -15.07 1.68
C GLY A 82 -4.82 -15.17 2.90
N LYS A 83 -3.73 -14.40 2.90
CA LYS A 83 -2.72 -14.40 3.96
C LYS A 83 -2.64 -13.02 4.62
N LEU A 84 -2.65 -13.01 5.94
CA LEU A 84 -2.44 -11.77 6.69
C LEU A 84 -0.96 -11.64 7.07
N MET A 85 -0.30 -10.69 6.42
CA MET A 85 1.11 -10.42 6.63
C MET A 85 1.28 -9.30 7.65
N ALA A 86 2.06 -9.54 8.68
CA ALA A 86 2.45 -8.56 9.69
C ALA A 86 3.95 -8.32 9.64
N THR A 87 4.46 -7.39 10.43
CA THR A 87 5.90 -7.18 10.57
C THR A 87 6.32 -7.24 12.03
N LYS A 88 7.51 -7.79 12.30
CA LYS A 88 8.08 -7.91 13.63
C LYS A 88 9.51 -7.38 13.65
N CYS A 89 9.88 -6.68 14.70
CA CYS A 89 11.27 -6.30 14.94
C CYS A 89 12.11 -7.54 15.23
N ALA A 90 13.31 -7.61 14.63
CA ALA A 90 14.26 -8.70 14.85
C ALA A 90 15.46 -8.26 15.68
N THR A 91 15.49 -7.03 16.15
CA THR A 91 16.58 -6.49 16.97
C THR A 91 16.50 -7.06 18.37
N LYS A 92 17.59 -7.65 18.83
CA LYS A 92 17.70 -8.18 20.19
C LYS A 92 17.46 -7.08 21.22
N GLY A 93 16.58 -7.34 22.18
CA GLY A 93 16.17 -6.36 23.19
C GLY A 93 15.06 -5.40 22.77
N CYS A 94 14.58 -5.49 21.51
CA CYS A 94 13.43 -4.76 20.98
C CYS A 94 12.28 -5.73 20.64
N GLU A 95 12.14 -6.79 21.42
CA GLU A 95 11.20 -7.91 21.17
C GLU A 95 9.79 -7.55 21.62
N GLN A 96 9.18 -6.63 20.94
CA GLN A 96 7.76 -6.37 21.05
C GLN A 96 6.97 -7.40 20.24
N GLY A 97 5.64 -7.37 20.32
CA GLY A 97 4.76 -8.18 19.48
C GLY A 97 4.99 -7.94 17.98
N PHE A 98 3.99 -8.23 17.18
CA PHE A 98 4.02 -7.88 15.75
C PHE A 98 3.22 -6.61 15.50
N TRP A 99 3.54 -5.93 14.39
CA TRP A 99 2.86 -4.73 13.94
C TRP A 99 1.86 -5.07 12.83
N LEU A 100 0.61 -4.70 13.08
CA LEU A 100 -0.48 -4.80 12.12
C LEU A 100 -1.43 -3.60 12.33
N PRO A 101 -1.54 -2.66 11.40
CA PRO A 101 -0.93 -2.64 10.05
C PRO A 101 0.60 -2.74 10.06
N PRO A 102 1.19 -3.40 9.02
CA PRO A 102 2.63 -3.58 8.97
C PRO A 102 3.39 -2.27 8.81
N ARG A 103 4.59 -2.21 9.34
CA ARG A 103 5.51 -1.08 9.22
C ARG A 103 6.82 -1.54 8.59
N ALA A 104 7.44 -0.68 7.80
CA ALA A 104 8.73 -0.99 7.18
C ALA A 104 9.86 -0.99 8.19
N ASP A 105 9.83 -0.03 9.13
CA ASP A 105 10.86 0.16 10.14
C ASP A 105 10.22 0.16 11.54
N CYS A 106 10.98 -0.33 12.52
CA CYS A 106 10.55 -0.38 13.90
C CYS A 106 10.47 1.05 14.49
N PRO A 107 9.36 1.43 15.13
CA PRO A 107 9.23 2.77 15.70
C PRO A 107 10.18 3.02 16.87
N ASP A 108 10.62 1.97 17.57
CA ASP A 108 11.45 2.10 18.77
C ASP A 108 12.95 2.14 18.43
N CYS A 109 13.46 1.15 17.68
CA CYS A 109 14.88 1.07 17.36
C CYS A 109 15.22 1.53 15.93
N ARG A 110 14.24 1.84 15.11
CA ARG A 110 14.36 2.30 13.69
C ARG A 110 14.98 1.29 12.73
N GLU A 111 15.24 0.07 13.18
CA GLU A 111 15.75 -1.00 12.32
C GLU A 111 14.66 -1.56 11.41
N ARG A 112 15.09 -2.11 10.28
CA ARG A 112 14.20 -2.73 9.29
C ARG A 112 13.47 -3.91 9.89
N MET A 113 12.14 -3.95 9.76
CA MET A 113 11.31 -5.03 10.27
C MET A 113 11.28 -6.23 9.34
N LYS A 114 11.07 -7.41 9.92
CA LYS A 114 10.90 -8.67 9.18
C LYS A 114 9.43 -8.99 9.00
N TRP A 115 9.08 -9.52 7.84
CA TRP A 115 7.76 -10.01 7.52
C TRP A 115 7.45 -11.31 8.27
N VAL A 116 6.22 -11.39 8.79
CA VAL A 116 5.68 -12.56 9.50
C VAL A 116 4.29 -12.84 8.97
N GLU A 117 4.02 -14.07 8.57
CA GLU A 117 2.67 -14.52 8.22
C GLU A 117 1.91 -14.93 9.48
N LEU A 118 0.73 -14.39 9.69
CA LEU A 118 -0.16 -14.80 10.76
C LEU A 118 -0.92 -16.06 10.33
N LYS A 119 -0.95 -17.07 11.22
CA LYS A 119 -1.65 -18.34 10.94
C LYS A 119 -3.15 -18.14 10.89
N ASN A 120 -3.79 -18.59 9.83
CA ASN A 120 -5.24 -18.61 9.72
C ASN A 120 -5.86 -19.74 10.56
N PRO A 121 -7.07 -19.55 11.17
CA PRO A 121 -7.84 -18.30 11.16
C PRO A 121 -7.26 -17.25 12.11
N VAL A 122 -7.14 -16.02 11.65
CA VAL A 122 -6.75 -14.89 12.49
C VAL A 122 -8.00 -14.39 13.20
N ILE A 123 -8.02 -14.57 14.52
CA ILE A 123 -9.11 -14.15 15.40
C ILE A 123 -8.68 -12.91 16.18
N GLY A 124 -9.56 -11.92 16.23
CA GLY A 124 -9.40 -10.73 17.03
C GLY A 124 -10.66 -10.39 17.80
N GLU A 125 -10.64 -9.26 18.46
CA GLU A 125 -11.75 -8.71 19.25
C GLU A 125 -11.99 -7.27 18.84
N ILE A 126 -13.24 -6.88 18.64
CA ILE A 126 -13.60 -5.50 18.35
C ILE A 126 -13.25 -4.64 19.56
N PHE A 127 -12.28 -3.77 19.41
CA PHE A 127 -11.86 -2.81 20.42
C PHE A 127 -12.79 -1.58 20.43
N THR A 128 -13.12 -1.08 19.24
CA THR A 128 -14.08 0.01 19.04
C THR A 128 -14.69 -0.09 17.65
N PHE A 129 -15.80 0.59 17.43
CA PHE A 129 -16.45 0.64 16.14
C PHE A 129 -17.18 1.97 15.90
N THR A 130 -17.49 2.23 14.64
CA THR A 130 -18.32 3.35 14.20
C THR A 130 -19.35 2.84 13.19
N HIS A 131 -20.60 3.24 13.34
CA HIS A 131 -21.62 3.02 12.33
C HIS A 131 -21.53 4.13 11.27
N VAL A 132 -21.25 3.75 10.03
CA VAL A 132 -21.01 4.67 8.92
C VAL A 132 -22.26 4.71 8.07
N GLU A 133 -22.99 5.83 8.11
CA GLU A 133 -24.18 6.07 7.30
C GLU A 133 -23.82 6.53 5.87
N TYR A 134 -22.76 7.33 5.76
CA TYR A 134 -22.29 7.88 4.50
C TYR A 134 -20.77 7.69 4.38
N PRO A 135 -20.31 6.89 3.41
CA PRO A 135 -18.87 6.78 3.15
C PRO A 135 -18.35 8.07 2.52
N GLY A 136 -17.09 8.37 2.77
CA GLY A 136 -16.38 9.44 2.08
C GLY A 136 -16.27 9.18 0.57
N THR A 137 -16.02 10.23 -0.20
CA THR A 137 -15.84 10.13 -1.65
C THR A 137 -14.70 9.15 -1.99
N GLY A 138 -14.95 8.22 -2.90
CA GLY A 138 -13.96 7.23 -3.36
C GLY A 138 -13.87 5.96 -2.51
N ILE A 139 -14.75 5.76 -1.53
CA ILE A 139 -14.87 4.51 -0.79
C ILE A 139 -15.97 3.64 -1.42
N GLU A 140 -15.58 2.50 -2.00
CA GLU A 140 -16.48 1.57 -2.69
C GLU A 140 -17.00 0.48 -1.73
N ILE A 141 -17.60 0.87 -0.61
CA ILE A 141 -18.29 -0.02 0.31
C ILE A 141 -19.76 0.34 0.33
N SER A 142 -20.64 -0.66 0.21
CA SER A 142 -22.08 -0.45 0.39
C SER A 142 -22.38 0.02 1.81
N TYR A 143 -23.18 1.04 1.95
CA TYR A 143 -23.55 1.64 3.23
C TYR A 143 -25.04 1.41 3.55
N PRO A 144 -25.47 1.46 4.83
CA PRO A 144 -24.61 1.66 6.01
C PRO A 144 -23.72 0.45 6.33
N TYR A 145 -22.59 0.67 7.02
CA TYR A 145 -21.69 -0.41 7.47
C TYR A 145 -21.02 -0.07 8.79
N TYR A 146 -20.47 -1.09 9.46
CA TYR A 146 -19.66 -0.90 10.67
C TYR A 146 -18.18 -0.86 10.29
N GLN A 147 -17.53 0.26 10.55
CA GLN A 147 -16.08 0.34 10.58
C GLN A 147 -15.62 -0.07 11.98
N ILE A 148 -14.69 -1.00 12.06
CA ILE A 148 -14.22 -1.59 13.32
C ILE A 148 -12.72 -1.48 13.46
N ASP A 149 -12.24 -1.33 14.69
CA ASP A 149 -10.85 -1.50 15.06
C ASP A 149 -10.72 -2.80 15.84
N VAL A 150 -9.93 -3.72 15.31
CA VAL A 150 -9.78 -5.08 15.86
C VAL A 150 -8.46 -5.22 16.59
N LYS A 151 -8.53 -5.63 17.84
CA LYS A 151 -7.37 -6.01 18.65
C LYS A 151 -7.06 -7.48 18.42
N ILE A 152 -5.87 -7.77 17.93
CA ILE A 152 -5.41 -9.14 17.67
C ILE A 152 -4.38 -9.51 18.75
N PRO A 153 -4.46 -10.69 19.38
CA PRO A 153 -3.49 -11.10 20.40
C PRO A 153 -2.05 -11.06 19.87
N GLY A 154 -1.16 -10.41 20.61
CA GLY A 154 0.25 -10.23 20.22
C GLY A 154 0.52 -9.09 19.25
N ALA A 155 -0.49 -8.40 18.75
CA ALA A 155 -0.30 -7.19 17.94
C ALA A 155 -0.04 -5.97 18.83
N CYS A 156 0.89 -5.12 18.39
CA CYS A 156 1.23 -3.85 19.06
C CYS A 156 0.17 -2.77 18.85
N THR A 157 -0.67 -2.91 17.80
CA THR A 157 -1.70 -1.93 17.42
C THR A 157 -2.99 -2.63 17.05
N THR A 158 -4.08 -1.87 16.93
CA THR A 158 -5.35 -2.36 16.39
C THR A 158 -5.33 -2.34 14.87
N MET A 159 -6.05 -3.28 14.25
CA MET A 159 -6.24 -3.33 12.81
C MET A 159 -7.61 -2.78 12.44
N LYS A 160 -7.62 -1.71 11.66
CA LYS A 160 -8.85 -1.13 11.13
C LYS A 160 -9.41 -1.97 9.98
N GLY A 161 -10.73 -2.12 9.95
CA GLY A 161 -11.42 -2.84 8.89
C GLY A 161 -12.92 -2.58 8.93
N TYR A 162 -13.69 -3.42 8.26
CA TYR A 162 -15.15 -3.35 8.26
C TYR A 162 -15.77 -4.72 8.52
N LEU A 163 -16.93 -4.68 9.19
CA LEU A 163 -17.72 -5.89 9.49
C LEU A 163 -18.71 -6.12 8.34
N THR A 164 -18.74 -7.34 7.80
CA THR A 164 -19.63 -7.67 6.67
C THR A 164 -20.96 -8.28 7.11
N ARG A 165 -21.04 -8.78 8.35
CA ARG A 165 -22.25 -9.43 8.87
C ARG A 165 -22.49 -9.08 10.35
N GLY A 166 -23.76 -8.97 10.72
CA GLY A 166 -24.16 -8.74 12.11
C GLY A 166 -24.03 -7.27 12.54
N THR A 167 -24.28 -7.05 13.80
CA THR A 167 -24.14 -5.76 14.48
C THR A 167 -22.85 -5.76 15.27
N ALA A 168 -22.07 -4.68 15.15
CA ALA A 168 -20.82 -4.58 15.89
C ALA A 168 -21.07 -4.30 17.36
N GLU A 169 -20.33 -5.02 18.23
CA GLU A 169 -20.32 -4.83 19.67
C GLU A 169 -18.88 -4.85 20.17
N ILE A 170 -18.55 -4.01 21.14
CA ILE A 170 -17.22 -4.02 21.80
C ILE A 170 -17.02 -5.36 22.48
N GLY A 171 -15.86 -5.99 22.28
CA GLY A 171 -15.55 -7.31 22.82
C GLY A 171 -15.99 -8.46 21.92
N MET A 172 -16.75 -8.22 20.85
CA MET A 172 -17.15 -9.26 19.91
C MET A 172 -15.91 -9.90 19.26
N LYS A 173 -15.88 -11.24 19.24
CA LYS A 173 -14.84 -11.98 18.50
C LYS A 173 -15.14 -11.99 17.02
N VAL A 174 -14.11 -11.66 16.24
CA VAL A 174 -14.19 -11.59 14.79
C VAL A 174 -13.00 -12.31 14.16
N LYS A 175 -13.22 -12.88 12.98
CA LYS A 175 -12.18 -13.53 12.17
C LYS A 175 -11.86 -12.70 10.93
N ALA A 176 -10.60 -12.67 10.55
CA ALA A 176 -10.16 -12.08 9.31
C ALA A 176 -10.60 -12.92 8.12
N CYS A 177 -11.21 -12.26 7.13
CA CYS A 177 -11.62 -12.84 5.87
C CYS A 177 -10.98 -12.05 4.71
N PHE A 178 -10.82 -12.71 3.56
CA PHE A 178 -10.05 -12.16 2.45
C PHE A 178 -10.82 -12.23 1.13
N ARG A 179 -10.80 -11.14 0.39
CA ARG A 179 -11.31 -11.11 -0.98
C ARG A 179 -10.21 -11.58 -1.94
N THR A 180 -10.20 -12.87 -2.26
CA THR A 180 -9.21 -13.48 -3.17
C THR A 180 -9.67 -13.50 -4.62
N LYS A 181 -10.96 -13.27 -4.88
CA LYS A 181 -11.55 -13.14 -6.22
C LYS A 181 -12.11 -11.74 -6.40
N GLY A 182 -11.85 -11.10 -7.54
CA GLY A 182 -12.28 -9.70 -7.77
C GLY A 182 -11.65 -8.74 -6.77
N THR A 183 -10.34 -8.85 -6.56
CA THR A 183 -9.60 -8.04 -5.59
C THR A 183 -9.63 -6.57 -5.96
N THR A 184 -9.78 -5.70 -4.95
CA THR A 184 -9.72 -4.25 -5.11
C THR A 184 -8.28 -3.73 -5.18
N ASN A 185 -7.30 -4.57 -4.82
CA ASN A 185 -5.89 -4.21 -4.63
C ASN A 185 -5.67 -3.15 -3.54
N THR A 186 -6.60 -3.03 -2.62
CA THR A 186 -6.56 -2.10 -1.49
C THR A 186 -6.75 -2.83 -0.17
N ILE A 187 -6.77 -2.08 0.93
CA ILE A 187 -7.06 -2.62 2.25
C ILE A 187 -8.47 -3.23 2.35
N LEU A 188 -9.38 -2.90 1.45
CA LEU A 188 -10.75 -3.43 1.40
C LEU A 188 -10.81 -4.92 1.00
N ASP A 189 -9.68 -5.51 0.59
CA ASP A 189 -9.57 -6.94 0.39
C ASP A 189 -9.48 -7.73 1.71
N LEU A 190 -9.28 -7.04 2.84
CA LEU A 190 -9.42 -7.56 4.20
C LEU A 190 -10.75 -7.07 4.81
N TYR A 191 -11.55 -8.02 5.27
CA TYR A 191 -12.79 -7.76 5.99
C TYR A 191 -12.96 -8.71 7.17
N TRP A 192 -13.93 -8.43 8.04
CA TRP A 192 -14.13 -9.17 9.26
C TRP A 192 -15.54 -9.75 9.32
N GLU A 193 -15.65 -10.95 9.86
CA GLU A 193 -16.91 -11.61 10.15
C GLU A 193 -16.92 -12.07 11.62
N PRO A 194 -18.08 -12.22 12.26
CA PRO A 194 -18.18 -12.87 13.57
C PRO A 194 -17.51 -14.23 13.54
N ALA A 195 -16.74 -14.55 14.62
CA ALA A 195 -15.93 -15.76 14.72
C ALA A 195 -16.77 -16.98 15.13
#